data_883176d34079432fdf97931259cd8a57
#
_entry.id   883176d34079432fdf97931259cd8a57
#
_cell.length_a   1.000
_cell.length_b   1.000
_cell.length_c   1.000
_cell.angle_alpha   90.00
_cell.angle_beta   90.00
_cell.angle_gamma   90.00
#
_symmetry.space_group_name_H-M   'P 1'
#
loop_
_entity.id
_entity.type
_entity.pdbx_description
1 polymer ?
#
loop_
_entity_poly.entity_id
_entity_poly.type
_entity_poly.pdbx_seq_one_letter_code
_entity_poly.pdbx_strand_id
1 'polypeptide(L)'
;MEVVQTWTKGNGVDVIIDLVGGSYLQRNVKATSTKGTIVQVGLMGSGKPELDLGTLLRKRITLIGTVLRSRSLEEKTALTQNFSNHLLSEFDSQFETVIDSVYPFESIAEAHTRMENNLNTGKIVIDIS
;
A
#
# COMPACT_ATOMS: atom_id res chain seq x y z
N MET A 1 7.61 9.71 10.59
CA MET A 1 9.05 9.89 10.23
C MET A 1 9.95 9.39 11.34
N GLU A 2 9.79 9.82 12.58
CA GLU A 2 10.62 9.40 13.73
C GLU A 2 10.69 7.87 13.88
N VAL A 3 9.54 7.19 13.80
CA VAL A 3 9.48 5.72 13.91
C VAL A 3 10.35 5.04 12.85
N VAL A 4 10.26 5.46 11.58
CA VAL A 4 11.07 4.90 10.48
C VAL A 4 12.57 5.16 10.74
N GLN A 5 12.91 6.37 11.16
CA GLN A 5 14.29 6.71 11.44
C GLN A 5 14.86 5.86 12.60
N THR A 6 14.07 5.64 13.64
CA THR A 6 14.46 4.80 14.77
C THR A 6 14.67 3.35 14.35
N TRP A 7 13.70 2.76 13.64
CA TRP A 7 13.76 1.36 13.20
C TRP A 7 14.90 1.09 12.23
N THR A 8 15.18 2.04 11.35
CA THR A 8 16.23 1.88 10.33
C THR A 8 17.58 2.47 10.75
N LYS A 9 17.72 2.93 11.99
CA LYS A 9 18.93 3.61 12.48
C LYS A 9 19.37 4.76 11.58
N GLY A 10 18.41 5.50 11.03
CA GLY A 10 18.66 6.63 10.14
C GLY A 10 18.85 6.29 8.65
N ASN A 11 18.94 5.01 8.28
CA ASN A 11 19.19 4.60 6.88
C ASN A 11 17.98 4.78 5.96
N GLY A 12 16.77 4.78 6.51
CA GLY A 12 15.52 4.74 5.74
C GLY A 12 15.15 3.32 5.31
N VAL A 13 14.04 3.17 4.60
CA VAL A 13 13.50 1.89 4.13
C VAL A 13 13.83 1.66 2.66
N ASP A 14 14.08 0.42 2.27
CA ASP A 14 14.49 0.09 0.91
C ASP A 14 13.33 0.09 -0.08
N VAL A 15 12.12 -0.26 0.39
CA VAL A 15 10.91 -0.30 -0.44
C VAL A 15 9.75 0.36 0.29
N ILE A 16 9.01 1.21 -0.42
CA ILE A 16 7.75 1.78 0.02
C ILE A 16 6.68 1.43 -1.02
N ILE A 17 5.58 0.83 -0.56
CA ILE A 17 4.37 0.64 -1.36
C ILE A 17 3.36 1.67 -0.89
N ASP A 18 3.02 2.63 -1.76
CA ASP A 18 2.16 3.76 -1.43
C ASP A 18 0.79 3.65 -2.12
N LEU A 19 -0.24 3.49 -1.30
CA LEU A 19 -1.65 3.49 -1.72
C LEU A 19 -2.29 4.87 -1.58
N VAL A 20 -1.65 5.78 -0.80
CA VAL A 20 -2.23 7.06 -0.41
C VAL A 20 -1.88 8.16 -1.40
N GLY A 21 -0.61 8.30 -1.74
CA GLY A 21 -0.14 9.37 -2.62
C GLY A 21 -0.32 10.77 -2.03
N GLY A 22 -0.52 11.77 -2.91
CA GLY A 22 -0.76 13.14 -2.48
C GLY A 22 0.38 13.69 -1.61
N SER A 23 0.05 14.22 -0.44
CA SER A 23 1.02 14.78 0.51
C SER A 23 1.99 13.76 1.13
N TYR A 24 1.72 12.47 0.96
CA TYR A 24 2.59 11.39 1.46
C TYR A 24 3.88 11.25 0.63
N LEU A 25 3.85 11.60 -0.66
CA LEU A 25 5.01 11.43 -1.55
C LEU A 25 6.27 12.09 -0.99
N GLN A 26 6.17 13.32 -0.49
CA GLN A 26 7.32 14.02 0.09
C GLN A 26 7.87 13.31 1.34
N ARG A 27 6.98 12.76 2.18
CA ARG A 27 7.36 11.98 3.36
C ARG A 27 8.04 10.67 2.96
N ASN A 28 7.52 10.01 1.93
CA ASN A 28 8.06 8.78 1.39
C ASN A 28 9.47 8.98 0.84
N VAL A 29 9.70 10.03 0.05
CA VAL A 29 11.04 10.37 -0.45
C VAL A 29 12.05 10.59 0.68
N LYS A 30 11.63 11.25 1.76
CA LYS A 30 12.48 11.43 2.94
C LYS A 30 12.76 10.12 3.69
N ALA A 31 11.75 9.23 3.76
CA ALA A 31 11.83 7.95 4.47
C ALA A 31 12.63 6.87 3.71
N THR A 32 12.69 6.96 2.39
CA THR A 32 13.36 5.98 1.53
C THR A 32 14.88 6.03 1.72
N SER A 33 15.53 4.87 1.75
CA SER A 33 16.98 4.72 1.79
C SER A 33 17.66 5.16 0.48
N THR A 34 18.97 5.23 0.46
CA THR A 34 19.74 5.43 -0.76
C THR A 34 19.58 4.24 -1.70
N LYS A 35 19.22 4.49 -2.96
CA LYS A 35 18.85 3.50 -3.98
C LYS A 35 17.54 2.73 -3.69
N GLY A 36 16.75 3.19 -2.72
CA GLY A 36 15.46 2.59 -2.44
C GLY A 36 14.41 2.86 -3.52
N THR A 37 13.31 2.15 -3.44
CA THR A 37 12.22 2.17 -4.44
C THR A 37 10.91 2.59 -3.78
N ILE A 38 10.20 3.51 -4.42
CA ILE A 38 8.82 3.86 -4.08
C ILE A 38 7.91 3.35 -5.20
N VAL A 39 6.95 2.50 -4.85
CA VAL A 39 5.93 1.99 -5.76
C VAL A 39 4.59 2.68 -5.45
N GLN A 40 4.16 3.55 -6.35
CA GLN A 40 2.88 4.25 -6.25
C GLN A 40 1.78 3.37 -6.84
N VAL A 41 0.90 2.86 -5.99
CA VAL A 41 -0.18 1.92 -6.35
C VAL A 41 -1.56 2.60 -6.38
N GLY A 42 -1.75 3.66 -5.58
CA GLY A 42 -3.03 4.35 -5.47
C GLY A 42 -2.89 5.83 -5.13
N LEU A 43 -4.01 6.55 -5.23
CA LEU A 43 -4.11 7.98 -4.94
C LEU A 43 -5.35 8.24 -4.07
N MET A 44 -5.42 7.63 -2.89
CA MET A 44 -6.55 7.80 -1.97
C MET A 44 -6.44 9.09 -1.15
N GLY A 45 -5.24 9.64 -1.02
CA GLY A 45 -5.00 10.87 -0.27
C GLY A 45 -5.34 12.12 -1.08
N SER A 46 -5.62 13.19 -0.36
CA SER A 46 -5.87 14.52 -0.94
C SER A 46 -4.59 15.34 -1.12
N GLY A 47 -4.69 16.39 -1.92
CA GLY A 47 -3.63 17.36 -2.13
C GLY A 47 -2.74 17.05 -3.35
N LYS A 48 -2.05 18.10 -3.79
CA LYS A 48 -1.07 17.96 -4.88
C LYS A 48 0.20 17.35 -4.31
N PRO A 49 0.79 16.32 -4.96
CA PRO A 49 2.05 15.79 -4.53
C PRO A 49 3.16 16.82 -4.76
N GLU A 50 3.99 17.03 -3.75
CA GLU A 50 5.25 17.76 -3.89
C GLU A 50 6.39 16.75 -3.93
N LEU A 51 7.28 16.92 -4.87
CA LEU A 51 8.46 16.05 -5.05
C LEU A 51 9.74 16.87 -4.88
N ASP A 52 10.49 16.59 -3.82
CA ASP A 52 11.85 17.08 -3.66
C ASP A 52 12.80 16.33 -4.61
N LEU A 53 12.96 16.86 -5.81
CA LEU A 53 13.87 16.32 -6.83
C LEU A 53 15.32 16.28 -6.33
N GLY A 54 15.73 17.24 -5.51
CA GLY A 54 17.10 17.26 -4.96
C GLY A 54 17.36 16.04 -4.07
N THR A 55 16.42 15.68 -3.22
CA THR A 55 16.53 14.47 -2.39
C THR A 55 16.41 13.20 -3.22
N LEU A 56 15.52 13.15 -4.22
CA LEU A 56 15.39 12.03 -5.15
C LEU A 56 16.72 11.75 -5.88
N LEU A 57 17.36 12.78 -6.40
CA LEU A 57 18.66 12.67 -7.09
C LEU A 57 19.77 12.21 -6.13
N ARG A 58 19.94 12.88 -4.99
CA ARG A 58 21.01 12.55 -4.04
C ARG A 58 20.90 11.11 -3.55
N LYS A 59 19.71 10.65 -3.28
CA LYS A 59 19.45 9.27 -2.82
C LYS A 59 19.35 8.28 -3.98
N ARG A 60 19.26 8.72 -5.22
CA ARG A 60 19.10 7.85 -6.41
C ARG A 60 17.86 6.96 -6.28
N ILE A 61 16.74 7.55 -5.81
CA ILE A 61 15.49 6.83 -5.57
C ILE A 61 14.84 6.46 -6.90
N THR A 62 14.33 5.24 -6.99
CA THR A 62 13.44 4.80 -8.07
C THR A 62 12.00 5.06 -7.68
N LEU A 63 11.25 5.80 -8.50
CA LEU A 63 9.81 6.02 -8.34
C LEU A 63 9.07 5.32 -9.49
N ILE A 64 8.23 4.33 -9.14
CA ILE A 64 7.50 3.51 -10.10
C ILE A 64 5.99 3.69 -9.86
N GLY A 65 5.25 4.06 -10.90
CA GLY A 65 3.80 4.01 -10.90
C GLY A 65 3.30 2.64 -11.37
N THR A 66 2.26 2.11 -10.74
CA THR A 66 1.60 0.89 -11.18
C THR A 66 0.10 0.98 -11.00
N VAL A 67 -0.65 0.37 -11.91
CA VAL A 67 -2.10 0.24 -11.83
C VAL A 67 -2.50 -1.11 -12.44
N LEU A 68 -3.40 -1.82 -11.76
CA LEU A 68 -3.86 -3.12 -12.25
C LEU A 68 -5.00 -2.98 -13.25
N ARG A 69 -5.88 -2.00 -13.05
CA ARG A 69 -7.14 -1.86 -13.80
C ARG A 69 -6.96 -1.77 -15.31
N SER A 70 -5.98 -0.98 -15.76
CA SER A 70 -5.72 -0.71 -17.19
C SER A 70 -4.75 -1.70 -17.85
N ARG A 71 -4.24 -2.70 -17.13
CA ARG A 71 -3.35 -3.71 -17.71
C ARG A 71 -4.11 -4.61 -18.68
N SER A 72 -3.42 -5.13 -19.68
CA SER A 72 -3.97 -6.12 -20.61
C SER A 72 -4.35 -7.42 -19.87
N LEU A 73 -5.18 -8.24 -20.52
CA LEU A 73 -5.56 -9.53 -19.94
C LEU A 73 -4.35 -10.45 -19.76
N GLU A 74 -3.42 -10.42 -20.72
CA GLU A 74 -2.18 -11.19 -20.71
C GLU A 74 -1.30 -10.82 -19.51
N GLU A 75 -1.12 -9.52 -19.27
CA GLU A 75 -0.36 -9.03 -18.10
C GLU A 75 -1.02 -9.42 -16.78
N LYS A 76 -2.36 -9.32 -16.69
CA LYS A 76 -3.11 -9.74 -15.50
C LYS A 76 -2.97 -11.24 -15.26
N THR A 77 -3.10 -12.04 -16.32
CA THR A 77 -2.92 -13.49 -16.24
C THR A 77 -1.53 -13.86 -15.76
N ALA A 78 -0.49 -13.29 -16.36
CA ALA A 78 0.89 -13.55 -15.95
C ALA A 78 1.14 -13.14 -14.49
N LEU A 79 0.62 -11.99 -14.06
CA LEU A 79 0.73 -11.52 -12.68
C LEU A 79 0.02 -12.48 -11.71
N THR A 80 -1.18 -12.93 -12.05
CA THR A 80 -1.95 -13.86 -11.21
C THR A 80 -1.25 -15.22 -11.09
N GLN A 81 -0.71 -15.73 -12.20
CA GLN A 81 0.08 -16.97 -12.19
C GLN A 81 1.34 -16.84 -11.33
N ASN A 82 2.07 -15.73 -11.47
CA ASN A 82 3.26 -15.48 -10.64
C ASN A 82 2.91 -15.39 -9.15
N PHE A 83 1.83 -14.69 -8.81
CA PHE A 83 1.32 -14.62 -7.44
C PHE A 83 0.98 -16.02 -6.91
N SER A 84 0.21 -16.80 -7.67
CA SER A 84 -0.19 -18.15 -7.29
C SER A 84 1.02 -19.07 -7.05
N ASN A 85 2.01 -19.01 -7.94
CA ASN A 85 3.17 -19.87 -7.88
C ASN A 85 4.16 -19.53 -6.74
N HIS A 86 4.22 -18.28 -6.31
CA HIS A 86 5.27 -17.82 -5.40
C HIS A 86 4.77 -17.37 -4.04
N LEU A 87 3.50 -16.97 -3.93
CA LEU A 87 2.98 -16.33 -2.73
C LEU A 87 1.74 -16.99 -2.14
N LEU A 88 0.91 -17.65 -2.96
CA LEU A 88 -0.37 -18.18 -2.47
C LEU A 88 -0.20 -19.22 -1.37
N SER A 89 0.82 -20.06 -1.45
CA SER A 89 1.13 -21.06 -0.42
C SER A 89 1.56 -20.49 0.92
N GLU A 90 1.96 -19.22 0.95
CA GLU A 90 2.41 -18.56 2.17
C GLU A 90 1.25 -17.96 2.99
N PHE A 91 0.05 -17.90 2.42
CA PHE A 91 -1.11 -17.26 3.08
C PHE A 91 -1.57 -17.98 4.33
N ASP A 92 -1.38 -19.28 4.43
CA ASP A 92 -1.74 -20.04 5.63
C ASP A 92 -0.61 -20.15 6.65
N SER A 93 0.59 -19.67 6.33
CA SER A 93 1.78 -19.85 7.15
C SER A 93 2.48 -18.54 7.55
N GLN A 94 2.59 -17.58 6.64
CA GLN A 94 3.33 -16.33 6.86
C GLN A 94 2.44 -15.08 6.73
N PHE A 95 1.33 -15.18 5.99
CA PHE A 95 0.40 -14.07 5.80
C PHE A 95 -0.92 -14.37 6.50
N GLU A 96 -1.24 -13.60 7.51
CA GLU A 96 -2.51 -13.67 8.21
C GLU A 96 -3.47 -12.57 7.74
N THR A 97 -4.70 -12.93 7.44
CA THR A 97 -5.74 -11.97 7.12
C THR A 97 -6.36 -11.43 8.40
N VAL A 98 -6.13 -10.17 8.69
CA VAL A 98 -6.76 -9.50 9.83
C VAL A 98 -8.19 -9.13 9.47
N ILE A 99 -9.17 -9.76 10.13
CA ILE A 99 -10.59 -9.41 10.07
C ILE A 99 -10.89 -8.49 11.24
N ASP A 100 -11.28 -7.25 10.94
CA ASP A 100 -11.67 -6.26 11.94
C ASP A 100 -13.08 -6.55 12.48
N SER A 101 -14.03 -6.73 11.58
CA SER A 101 -15.43 -6.95 11.90
C SER A 101 -16.16 -7.66 10.78
N VAL A 102 -17.24 -8.37 11.15
CA VAL A 102 -18.16 -9.03 10.22
C VAL A 102 -19.54 -8.42 10.43
N TYR A 103 -20.19 -7.99 9.36
CA TYR A 103 -21.53 -7.43 9.38
C TYR A 103 -22.45 -8.28 8.51
N PRO A 104 -23.72 -8.49 8.92
CA PRO A 104 -24.72 -9.04 8.02
C PRO A 104 -25.00 -8.04 6.88
N PHE A 105 -25.54 -8.53 5.76
CA PHE A 105 -25.79 -7.69 4.59
C PHE A 105 -26.71 -6.49 4.89
N GLU A 106 -27.68 -6.68 5.77
CA GLU A 106 -28.63 -5.63 6.20
C GLU A 106 -27.94 -4.46 6.90
N SER A 107 -26.79 -4.70 7.53
CA SER A 107 -25.96 -3.67 8.22
C SER A 107 -24.83 -3.09 7.37
N ILE A 108 -24.88 -3.22 6.04
CA ILE A 108 -23.84 -2.72 5.14
C ILE A 108 -23.56 -1.21 5.32
N ALA A 109 -24.58 -0.42 5.64
CA ALA A 109 -24.44 1.01 5.89
C ALA A 109 -23.57 1.32 7.12
N GLU A 110 -23.70 0.50 8.18
CA GLU A 110 -22.87 0.61 9.39
C GLU A 110 -21.42 0.23 9.11
N ALA A 111 -21.21 -0.82 8.30
CA ALA A 111 -19.89 -1.24 7.85
C ALA A 111 -19.19 -0.13 7.07
N HIS A 112 -19.88 0.52 6.12
CA HIS A 112 -19.37 1.68 5.39
C HIS A 112 -19.03 2.85 6.33
N THR A 113 -19.91 3.17 7.26
CA THR A 113 -19.70 4.24 8.24
C THR A 113 -18.44 3.98 9.08
N ARG A 114 -18.22 2.73 9.51
CA ARG A 114 -17.02 2.34 10.25
C ARG A 114 -15.76 2.55 9.41
N MET A 115 -15.80 2.14 8.14
CA MET A 115 -14.66 2.31 7.21
C MET A 115 -14.36 3.78 6.92
N GLU A 116 -15.39 4.60 6.64
CA GLU A 116 -15.25 6.03 6.33
C GLU A 116 -14.69 6.82 7.51
N ASN A 117 -15.03 6.41 8.75
CA ASN A 117 -14.48 6.99 9.97
C ASN A 117 -13.08 6.45 10.33
N ASN A 118 -12.47 5.60 9.51
CA ASN A 118 -11.16 4.98 9.74
C ASN A 118 -11.06 4.27 11.10
N LEU A 119 -12.13 3.60 11.54
CA LEU A 119 -12.21 2.88 12.82
C LEU A 119 -11.75 1.42 12.73
N ASN A 120 -11.54 0.92 11.51
CA ASN A 120 -11.14 -0.47 11.28
C ASN A 120 -9.63 -0.63 11.20
N THR A 121 -9.17 -1.78 11.69
CA THR A 121 -7.82 -2.29 11.44
C THR A 121 -7.92 -3.65 10.76
N GLY A 122 -7.65 -3.70 9.48
CA GLY A 122 -7.85 -4.89 8.66
C GLY A 122 -9.12 -4.81 7.80
N LYS A 123 -9.71 -5.97 7.48
CA LYS A 123 -10.84 -6.09 6.57
C LYS A 123 -12.17 -6.07 7.32
N ILE A 124 -13.11 -5.31 6.80
CA ILE A 124 -14.53 -5.41 7.15
C ILE A 124 -15.16 -6.39 6.15
N VAL A 125 -15.79 -7.43 6.68
CA VAL A 125 -16.44 -8.48 5.88
C VAL A 125 -17.96 -8.31 5.96
N ILE A 126 -18.63 -8.48 4.84
CA ILE A 126 -20.09 -8.54 4.77
C ILE A 126 -20.48 -10.01 4.57
N ASP A 127 -21.23 -10.53 5.53
CA ASP A 127 -21.82 -11.87 5.44
C ASP A 127 -23.12 -11.78 4.63
N ILE A 128 -23.20 -12.56 3.57
CA ILE A 128 -24.34 -12.62 2.65
C ILE A 128 -25.08 -13.97 2.73
N SER A 129 -24.76 -14.81 3.72
CA SER A 129 -25.40 -16.13 3.91
C SER A 129 -26.78 -16.01 4.54
#